data_f8c5f00318c0d228f0602de714f15a3f
#
_entry.id   f8c5f00318c0d228f0602de714f15a3f
#
_cell.length_a   1.000
_cell.length_b   1.000
_cell.length_c   1.000
_cell.angle_alpha   90.00
_cell.angle_beta   90.00
_cell.angle_gamma   90.00
#
_symmetry.space_group_name_H-M   'P 1'
#
loop_
_entity.id
_entity.type
_entity.pdbx_description
1 polymer ?
#
loop_
_entity_poly.entity_id
_entity_poly.type
_entity_poly.pdbx_seq_one_letter_code
_entity_poly.pdbx_strand_id
1 'polypeptide(L)'
;MRNQRQRMYGAMIEAVSESGYERTSVKQVVSLAGVSRRSFYEQFANKQECFLATFDAIATRGAGRVGAAYRAADGAMQERMQAAFDELGEAISSSSKSANLVILEAPKAGTPALMRLRRASATFEQMLSSCFEHGEEMSPLPGPVVRGIAGGLHAAMSMALREGSAEKLPHLGEEMFRWTLLFQTPAAKVLAERLRERARVALAQGRKPLRGVGLGGRGTTAHDDRERLLDEALRLAVIEGYRELSAPQIADAANVPIDAFFEMFATKEECFLAALDMLGSELLALTADPDLTSANWPYAVRRTIRELMGYLAEHPVYAQTIAEGAFAAGPEAIERNLHLAYGIASRLTEGAPEQA
;
A
#
# COMPACT_ATOMS: atom_id res chain seq x y z
N MET A 1 11.62 4.58 34.50
CA MET A 1 11.05 5.17 33.26
C MET A 1 11.20 4.28 32.03
N ARG A 2 12.41 3.82 31.65
CA ARG A 2 12.62 2.96 30.46
C ARG A 2 11.75 1.69 30.46
N ASN A 3 11.61 1.02 31.60
CA ASN A 3 10.80 -0.20 31.76
C ASN A 3 9.28 0.07 31.60
N GLN A 4 8.76 1.21 32.08
CA GLN A 4 7.35 1.57 31.92
C GLN A 4 6.98 1.84 30.47
N ARG A 5 7.84 2.54 29.73
CA ARG A 5 7.64 2.83 28.30
C ARG A 5 7.61 1.56 27.46
N GLN A 6 8.49 0.59 27.76
CA GLN A 6 8.49 -0.71 27.09
C GLN A 6 7.22 -1.52 27.40
N ARG A 7 6.72 -1.47 28.64
CA ARG A 7 5.43 -2.10 28.99
C ARG A 7 4.26 -1.47 28.24
N MET A 8 4.26 -0.14 28.04
CA MET A 8 3.22 0.55 27.26
C MET A 8 3.29 0.17 25.78
N TYR A 9 4.48 -0.02 25.20
CA TYR A 9 4.62 -0.53 23.84
C TYR A 9 4.05 -1.94 23.69
N GLY A 10 4.40 -2.86 24.61
CA GLY A 10 3.83 -4.20 24.62
C GLY A 10 2.31 -4.20 24.76
N ALA A 11 1.79 -3.36 25.67
CA ALA A 11 0.35 -3.18 25.87
C ALA A 11 -0.36 -2.57 24.66
N MET A 12 0.27 -1.63 23.95
CA MET A 12 -0.27 -1.08 22.70
C MET A 12 -0.34 -2.16 21.61
N ILE A 13 0.71 -2.97 21.46
CA ILE A 13 0.72 -4.10 20.51
C ILE A 13 -0.42 -5.07 20.81
N GLU A 14 -0.60 -5.45 22.07
CA GLU A 14 -1.62 -6.39 22.51
C GLU A 14 -3.03 -5.82 22.28
N ALA A 15 -3.30 -4.60 22.75
CA ALA A 15 -4.60 -3.94 22.60
C ALA A 15 -5.00 -3.77 21.12
N VAL A 16 -4.05 -3.39 20.26
CA VAL A 16 -4.28 -3.23 18.82
C VAL A 16 -4.49 -4.59 18.15
N SER A 17 -3.76 -5.62 18.54
CA SER A 17 -3.94 -6.97 18.02
C SER A 17 -5.33 -7.55 18.35
N GLU A 18 -5.88 -7.25 19.53
CA GLU A 18 -7.19 -7.74 19.97
C GLU A 18 -8.36 -6.99 19.34
N SER A 19 -8.27 -5.68 19.18
CA SER A 19 -9.44 -4.84 18.85
C SER A 19 -9.25 -3.91 17.65
N GLY A 20 -8.07 -3.87 17.05
CA GLY A 20 -7.68 -2.89 16.05
C GLY A 20 -7.39 -1.51 16.64
N TYR A 21 -6.69 -0.67 15.88
CA TYR A 21 -6.30 0.68 16.35
C TYR A 21 -7.51 1.53 16.75
N GLU A 22 -8.57 1.53 15.95
CA GLU A 22 -9.71 2.44 16.16
C GLU A 22 -10.39 2.19 17.50
N ARG A 23 -10.66 0.93 17.85
CA ARG A 23 -11.31 0.52 19.09
C ARG A 23 -10.39 0.48 20.30
N THR A 24 -9.07 0.53 20.09
CA THR A 24 -8.10 0.61 21.20
C THR A 24 -8.24 1.93 21.94
N SER A 25 -8.25 1.88 23.26
CA SER A 25 -8.34 3.04 24.15
C SER A 25 -7.13 3.16 25.08
N VAL A 26 -6.83 4.38 25.55
CA VAL A 26 -5.79 4.61 26.58
C VAL A 26 -6.08 3.79 27.83
N LYS A 27 -7.36 3.60 28.19
CA LYS A 27 -7.76 2.77 29.35
C LYS A 27 -7.27 1.33 29.22
N GLN A 28 -7.43 0.72 28.04
CA GLN A 28 -6.93 -0.63 27.78
C GLN A 28 -5.40 -0.69 27.85
N VAL A 29 -4.71 0.26 27.21
CA VAL A 29 -3.24 0.29 27.20
C VAL A 29 -2.67 0.41 28.62
N VAL A 30 -3.19 1.31 29.45
CA VAL A 30 -2.68 1.47 30.82
C VAL A 30 -3.01 0.26 31.71
N SER A 31 -4.17 -0.38 31.49
CA SER A 31 -4.56 -1.60 32.19
C SER A 31 -3.59 -2.75 31.87
N LEU A 32 -3.35 -3.00 30.58
CA LEU A 32 -2.44 -4.05 30.12
C LEU A 32 -0.98 -3.77 30.51
N ALA A 33 -0.56 -2.50 30.47
CA ALA A 33 0.79 -2.09 30.87
C ALA A 33 1.02 -2.15 32.40
N GLY A 34 -0.04 -2.23 33.20
CA GLY A 34 0.05 -2.13 34.65
C GLY A 34 0.64 -0.79 35.11
N VAL A 35 0.22 0.33 34.48
CA VAL A 35 0.65 1.68 34.80
C VAL A 35 -0.55 2.58 35.10
N SER A 36 -0.32 3.72 35.77
CA SER A 36 -1.37 4.69 36.00
C SER A 36 -1.63 5.53 34.73
N ARG A 37 -2.85 6.10 34.62
CA ARG A 37 -3.15 7.08 33.57
C ARG A 37 -2.19 8.28 33.63
N ARG A 38 -1.83 8.71 34.81
CA ARG A 38 -0.85 9.81 35.01
C ARG A 38 0.48 9.44 34.37
N SER A 39 1.02 8.25 34.66
CA SER A 39 2.28 7.80 34.06
C SER A 39 2.20 7.66 32.53
N PHE A 40 1.02 7.36 31.99
CA PHE A 40 0.82 7.36 30.54
C PHE A 40 0.95 8.78 29.97
N TYR A 41 0.21 9.75 30.54
CA TYR A 41 0.19 11.12 30.05
C TYR A 41 1.49 11.90 30.34
N GLU A 42 2.33 11.43 31.26
CA GLU A 42 3.71 11.93 31.45
C GLU A 42 4.63 11.53 30.28
N GLN A 43 4.26 10.51 29.47
CA GLN A 43 5.09 9.99 28.38
C GLN A 43 4.49 10.18 26.98
N PHE A 44 3.17 10.27 26.89
CA PHE A 44 2.44 10.38 25.62
C PHE A 44 1.24 11.30 25.80
N ALA A 45 1.09 12.30 24.93
CA ALA A 45 -0.04 13.21 24.99
C ALA A 45 -1.38 12.53 24.69
N ASN A 46 -1.39 11.46 23.89
CA ASN A 46 -2.60 10.75 23.48
C ASN A 46 -2.29 9.32 22.98
N LYS A 47 -3.35 8.59 22.63
CA LYS A 47 -3.27 7.23 22.06
C LYS A 47 -2.41 7.19 20.79
N GLN A 48 -2.57 8.17 19.91
CA GLN A 48 -1.85 8.22 18.64
C GLN A 48 -0.35 8.37 18.86
N GLU A 49 0.09 9.23 19.76
CA GLU A 49 1.51 9.39 20.06
C GLU A 49 2.14 8.11 20.62
N CYS A 50 1.43 7.40 21.50
CA CYS A 50 1.87 6.10 22.01
C CYS A 50 1.97 5.06 20.87
N PHE A 51 0.97 5.02 19.97
CA PHE A 51 0.99 4.16 18.80
C PHE A 51 2.17 4.45 17.88
N LEU A 52 2.40 5.72 17.55
CA LEU A 52 3.51 6.14 16.68
C LEU A 52 4.88 5.81 17.28
N ALA A 53 5.05 6.00 18.58
CA ALA A 53 6.28 5.63 19.28
C ALA A 53 6.47 4.10 19.32
N THR A 54 5.38 3.34 19.43
CA THR A 54 5.41 1.88 19.35
C THR A 54 5.79 1.42 17.92
N PHE A 55 5.20 2.03 16.90
CA PHE A 55 5.56 1.82 15.50
C PHE A 55 7.06 2.04 15.27
N ASP A 56 7.58 3.21 15.70
CA ASP A 56 8.98 3.56 15.53
C ASP A 56 9.91 2.54 16.21
N ALA A 57 9.54 2.05 17.41
CA ALA A 57 10.30 1.04 18.14
C ALA A 57 10.32 -0.32 17.42
N ILE A 58 9.19 -0.74 16.85
CA ILE A 58 9.08 -2.00 16.09
C ILE A 58 9.89 -1.90 14.79
N ALA A 59 9.67 -0.83 14.02
CA ALA A 59 10.34 -0.61 12.73
C ALA A 59 11.88 -0.53 12.90
N THR A 60 12.35 0.18 13.93
CA THR A 60 13.78 0.27 14.23
C THR A 60 14.38 -1.08 14.59
N ARG A 61 13.67 -1.86 15.41
CA ARG A 61 14.12 -3.22 15.79
C ARG A 61 14.15 -4.16 14.60
N GLY A 62 13.10 -4.16 13.77
CA GLY A 62 13.02 -4.98 12.56
C GLY A 62 14.14 -4.64 11.57
N ALA A 63 14.32 -3.36 11.25
CA ALA A 63 15.41 -2.90 10.39
C ALA A 63 16.80 -3.26 10.96
N GLY A 64 16.96 -3.18 12.29
CA GLY A 64 18.20 -3.58 12.97
C GLY A 64 18.51 -5.08 12.81
N ARG A 65 17.49 -5.94 12.95
CA ARG A 65 17.62 -7.40 12.75
C ARG A 65 18.00 -7.72 11.31
N VAL A 66 17.24 -7.25 10.35
CA VAL A 66 17.47 -7.45 8.91
C VAL A 66 18.86 -6.94 8.49
N GLY A 67 19.24 -5.73 8.93
CA GLY A 67 20.57 -5.19 8.66
C GLY A 67 21.71 -5.97 9.35
N ALA A 68 21.47 -6.58 10.51
CA ALA A 68 22.44 -7.44 11.17
C ALA A 68 22.63 -8.75 10.40
N ALA A 69 21.56 -9.39 9.96
CA ALA A 69 21.61 -10.60 9.13
C ALA A 69 22.37 -10.36 7.82
N TYR A 70 22.06 -9.25 7.13
CA TYR A 70 22.77 -8.83 5.92
C TYR A 70 24.29 -8.67 6.14
N ARG A 71 24.71 -8.06 7.26
CA ARG A 71 26.13 -7.84 7.56
C ARG A 71 26.85 -9.08 8.07
N ALA A 72 26.15 -9.99 8.71
CA ALA A 72 26.71 -11.21 9.28
C ALA A 72 26.88 -12.34 8.25
N ALA A 73 26.15 -12.28 7.14
CA ALA A 73 26.30 -13.26 6.07
C ALA A 73 27.60 -13.02 5.31
N ASP A 74 28.38 -14.11 5.18
CA ASP A 74 29.57 -14.15 4.35
C ASP A 74 29.20 -14.47 2.90
N GLY A 75 29.99 -13.98 1.93
CA GLY A 75 29.82 -14.30 0.52
C GLY A 75 29.36 -13.14 -0.35
N ALA A 76 28.83 -13.49 -1.53
CA ALA A 76 28.41 -12.54 -2.54
C ALA A 76 27.19 -11.71 -2.08
N MET A 77 26.90 -10.63 -2.80
CA MET A 77 25.74 -9.76 -2.52
C MET A 77 24.43 -10.55 -2.45
N GLN A 78 24.26 -11.57 -3.29
CA GLN A 78 23.08 -12.41 -3.34
C GLN A 78 22.84 -13.17 -2.03
N GLU A 79 23.89 -13.78 -1.45
CA GLU A 79 23.81 -14.52 -0.19
C GLU A 79 23.47 -13.61 0.99
N ARG A 80 24.04 -12.41 1.00
CA ARG A 80 23.74 -11.38 1.99
C ARG A 80 22.30 -10.86 1.88
N MET A 81 21.80 -10.67 0.65
CA MET A 81 20.41 -10.32 0.41
C MET A 81 19.46 -11.43 0.85
N GLN A 82 19.79 -12.70 0.50
CA GLN A 82 19.00 -13.86 0.93
C GLN A 82 18.87 -13.87 2.46
N ALA A 83 19.96 -13.77 3.19
CA ALA A 83 19.95 -13.74 4.66
C ALA A 83 19.09 -12.59 5.22
N ALA A 84 19.08 -11.44 4.56
CA ALA A 84 18.24 -10.32 4.95
C ALA A 84 16.75 -10.59 4.71
N PHE A 85 16.38 -11.25 3.61
CA PHE A 85 15.00 -11.65 3.30
C PHE A 85 14.49 -12.74 4.25
N ASP A 86 15.33 -13.73 4.54
CA ASP A 86 15.00 -14.80 5.49
C ASP A 86 14.75 -14.22 6.88
N GLU A 87 15.62 -13.31 7.34
CA GLU A 87 15.46 -12.61 8.61
C GLU A 87 14.21 -11.72 8.63
N LEU A 88 13.85 -11.08 7.51
CA LEU A 88 12.62 -10.31 7.41
C LEU A 88 11.39 -11.20 7.62
N GLY A 89 11.34 -12.33 6.93
CA GLY A 89 10.27 -13.32 7.08
C GLY A 89 10.16 -13.84 8.51
N GLU A 90 11.30 -14.19 9.13
CA GLU A 90 11.37 -14.66 10.51
C GLU A 90 10.97 -13.57 11.52
N ALA A 91 11.40 -12.32 11.31
CA ALA A 91 11.05 -11.20 12.18
C ALA A 91 9.54 -10.95 12.22
N ILE A 92 8.86 -11.11 11.08
CA ILE A 92 7.41 -10.94 10.97
C ILE A 92 6.69 -12.16 11.58
N SER A 93 7.11 -13.37 11.24
CA SER A 93 6.53 -14.61 11.75
C SER A 93 6.62 -14.70 13.28
N SER A 94 7.81 -14.50 13.83
CA SER A 94 8.05 -14.56 15.29
C SER A 94 7.37 -13.46 16.09
N SER A 95 6.93 -12.38 15.44
CA SER A 95 6.32 -11.21 16.07
C SER A 95 5.11 -10.70 15.28
N SER A 96 4.23 -11.59 14.85
CA SER A 96 3.09 -11.28 13.98
C SER A 96 2.17 -10.16 14.51
N LYS A 97 1.94 -10.06 15.82
CA LYS A 97 1.19 -8.95 16.43
C LYS A 97 1.88 -7.60 16.22
N SER A 98 3.20 -7.55 16.33
CA SER A 98 3.98 -6.34 16.08
C SER A 98 3.96 -5.96 14.59
N ALA A 99 4.10 -6.95 13.72
CA ALA A 99 4.01 -6.77 12.28
C ALA A 99 2.62 -6.28 11.85
N ASN A 100 1.55 -6.85 12.41
CA ASN A 100 0.17 -6.41 12.21
C ASN A 100 0.01 -4.91 12.55
N LEU A 101 0.52 -4.46 13.69
CA LEU A 101 0.46 -3.05 14.08
C LEU A 101 1.13 -2.13 13.03
N VAL A 102 2.31 -2.52 12.51
CA VAL A 102 3.08 -1.70 11.55
C VAL A 102 2.50 -1.77 10.15
N ILE A 103 2.09 -2.96 9.68
CA ILE A 103 1.72 -3.21 8.28
C ILE A 103 0.22 -2.96 8.07
N LEU A 104 -0.65 -3.49 8.93
CA LEU A 104 -2.10 -3.47 8.72
C LEU A 104 -2.82 -2.36 9.47
N GLU A 105 -2.36 -1.99 10.68
CA GLU A 105 -3.07 -1.03 11.51
C GLU A 105 -2.54 0.42 11.38
N ALA A 106 -1.29 0.60 10.93
CA ALA A 106 -0.73 1.93 10.74
C ALA A 106 -1.53 2.80 9.75
N PRO A 107 -2.01 2.30 8.59
CA PRO A 107 -2.86 3.10 7.71
C PRO A 107 -4.13 3.62 8.38
N LYS A 108 -4.72 2.86 9.32
CA LYS A 108 -5.92 3.23 10.07
C LYS A 108 -5.65 4.26 11.18
N ALA A 109 -4.38 4.40 11.62
CA ALA A 109 -3.99 5.33 12.68
C ALA A 109 -3.81 6.79 12.19
N GLY A 110 -4.12 7.07 10.93
CA GLY A 110 -4.16 8.41 10.34
C GLY A 110 -2.86 8.82 9.66
N THR A 111 -2.88 10.03 9.08
CA THR A 111 -1.79 10.58 8.27
C THR A 111 -0.39 10.48 8.90
N PRO A 112 -0.18 10.78 10.22
CA PRO A 112 1.14 10.65 10.81
C PRO A 112 1.69 9.22 10.79
N ALA A 113 0.84 8.20 10.93
CA ALA A 113 1.25 6.80 10.85
C ALA A 113 1.51 6.36 9.41
N LEU A 114 0.68 6.79 8.46
CA LEU A 114 0.89 6.57 7.04
C LEU A 114 2.21 7.17 6.55
N MET A 115 2.56 8.38 7.01
CA MET A 115 3.85 9.00 6.70
C MET A 115 5.05 8.21 7.23
N ARG A 116 4.93 7.55 8.40
CA ARG A 116 5.96 6.66 8.93
C ARG A 116 6.10 5.39 8.09
N LEU A 117 4.97 4.80 7.72
CA LEU A 117 4.94 3.62 6.84
C LEU A 117 5.63 3.93 5.50
N ARG A 118 5.28 5.03 4.85
CA ARG A 118 5.93 5.49 3.62
C ARG A 118 7.43 5.72 3.78
N ARG A 119 7.85 6.31 4.91
CA ARG A 119 9.28 6.50 5.18
C ARG A 119 10.01 5.18 5.37
N ALA A 120 9.39 4.22 6.06
CA ALA A 120 9.94 2.88 6.20
C ALA A 120 10.07 2.17 4.84
N SER A 121 9.04 2.25 3.98
CA SER A 121 9.08 1.74 2.60
C SER A 121 10.18 2.40 1.78
N ALA A 122 10.33 3.72 1.83
CA ALA A 122 11.38 4.45 1.12
C ALA A 122 12.79 4.03 1.57
N THR A 123 12.98 3.79 2.88
CA THR A 123 14.26 3.26 3.40
C THR A 123 14.56 1.87 2.85
N PHE A 124 13.55 1.01 2.77
CA PHE A 124 13.69 -0.32 2.19
C PHE A 124 14.00 -0.26 0.68
N GLU A 125 13.32 0.62 -0.08
CA GLU A 125 13.62 0.87 -1.49
C GLU A 125 15.06 1.33 -1.71
N GLN A 126 15.56 2.25 -0.88
CA GLN A 126 16.95 2.72 -0.93
C GLN A 126 17.93 1.59 -0.66
N MET A 127 17.64 0.72 0.31
CA MET A 127 18.48 -0.44 0.60
C MET A 127 18.52 -1.41 -0.58
N LEU A 128 17.37 -1.71 -1.18
CA LEU A 128 17.30 -2.54 -2.40
C LEU A 128 18.08 -1.92 -3.56
N SER A 129 17.87 -0.62 -3.84
CA SER A 129 18.65 0.10 -4.88
C SER A 129 20.14 -0.04 -4.65
N SER A 130 20.60 0.19 -3.41
CA SER A 130 22.00 0.11 -3.05
C SER A 130 22.59 -1.29 -3.30
N CYS A 131 21.82 -2.34 -3.00
CA CYS A 131 22.25 -3.73 -3.28
C CYS A 131 22.39 -3.97 -4.79
N PHE A 132 21.49 -3.45 -5.62
CA PHE A 132 21.58 -3.60 -7.07
C PHE A 132 22.64 -2.70 -7.72
N GLU A 133 23.01 -1.58 -7.10
CA GLU A 133 24.01 -0.65 -7.60
C GLU A 133 25.44 -1.10 -7.30
N HIS A 134 25.67 -1.75 -6.17
CA HIS A 134 27.00 -2.06 -5.67
C HIS A 134 27.35 -3.55 -5.70
N GLY A 135 26.42 -4.43 -6.12
CA GLY A 135 26.70 -5.86 -6.30
C GLY A 135 27.52 -6.11 -7.56
N GLU A 136 28.68 -6.76 -7.47
CA GLU A 136 29.56 -7.04 -8.61
C GLU A 136 28.88 -7.80 -9.75
N GLU A 137 27.89 -8.66 -9.42
CA GLU A 137 27.12 -9.45 -10.37
C GLU A 137 25.73 -8.88 -10.68
N MET A 138 25.35 -7.75 -10.08
CA MET A 138 24.04 -7.16 -10.22
C MET A 138 24.07 -5.91 -11.10
N SER A 139 22.94 -5.61 -11.75
CA SER A 139 22.77 -4.39 -12.52
C SER A 139 21.76 -3.47 -11.82
N PRO A 140 22.04 -2.17 -11.76
CA PRO A 140 21.12 -1.21 -11.19
C PRO A 140 19.75 -1.29 -11.83
N LEU A 141 18.69 -1.26 -11.03
CA LEU A 141 17.30 -1.28 -11.48
C LEU A 141 16.73 0.14 -11.58
N PRO A 142 15.82 0.41 -12.54
CA PRO A 142 15.08 1.66 -12.54
C PRO A 142 14.27 1.85 -11.25
N GLY A 143 14.21 3.07 -10.73
CA GLY A 143 13.46 3.38 -9.50
C GLY A 143 12.01 2.87 -9.48
N PRO A 144 11.21 2.97 -10.57
CA PRO A 144 9.88 2.36 -10.63
C PRO A 144 9.87 0.84 -10.42
N VAL A 145 10.89 0.12 -10.90
CA VAL A 145 11.01 -1.33 -10.71
C VAL A 145 11.31 -1.65 -9.24
N VAL A 146 12.24 -0.92 -8.63
CA VAL A 146 12.55 -1.07 -7.19
C VAL A 146 11.31 -0.83 -6.33
N ARG A 147 10.53 0.23 -6.64
CA ARG A 147 9.26 0.49 -5.95
C ARG A 147 8.24 -0.62 -6.17
N GLY A 148 8.16 -1.17 -7.38
CA GLY A 148 7.30 -2.32 -7.69
C GLY A 148 7.67 -3.55 -6.87
N ILE A 149 8.96 -3.85 -6.74
CA ILE A 149 9.48 -4.92 -5.90
C ILE A 149 9.09 -4.68 -4.43
N ALA A 150 9.40 -3.49 -3.89
CA ALA A 150 9.07 -3.16 -2.50
C ALA A 150 7.55 -3.23 -2.22
N GLY A 151 6.73 -2.74 -3.17
CA GLY A 151 5.27 -2.81 -3.09
C GLY A 151 4.74 -4.24 -3.12
N GLY A 152 5.28 -5.09 -4.00
CA GLY A 152 4.92 -6.51 -4.08
C GLY A 152 5.27 -7.27 -2.80
N LEU A 153 6.45 -7.01 -2.24
CA LEU A 153 6.86 -7.57 -0.94
C LEU A 153 5.91 -7.13 0.18
N HIS A 154 5.59 -5.83 0.24
CA HIS A 154 4.63 -5.31 1.23
C HIS A 154 3.25 -5.95 1.08
N ALA A 155 2.77 -6.13 -0.15
CA ALA A 155 1.49 -6.78 -0.43
C ALA A 155 1.48 -8.24 0.03
N ALA A 156 2.53 -9.01 -0.27
CA ALA A 156 2.66 -10.42 0.14
C ALA A 156 2.67 -10.55 1.68
N MET A 157 3.43 -9.70 2.38
CA MET A 157 3.45 -9.68 3.85
C MET A 157 2.08 -9.29 4.42
N SER A 158 1.41 -8.29 3.84
CA SER A 158 0.08 -7.86 4.27
C SER A 158 -0.95 -8.97 4.10
N MET A 159 -0.88 -9.70 3.00
CA MET A 159 -1.76 -10.84 2.71
C MET A 159 -1.57 -11.96 3.72
N ALA A 160 -0.34 -12.41 3.93
CA ALA A 160 -0.03 -13.47 4.90
C ALA A 160 -0.49 -13.13 6.33
N LEU A 161 -0.33 -11.86 6.75
CA LEU A 161 -0.82 -11.40 8.05
C LEU A 161 -2.35 -11.39 8.14
N ARG A 162 -3.07 -11.02 7.08
CA ARG A 162 -4.55 -11.02 7.05
C ARG A 162 -5.13 -12.42 7.07
N GLU A 163 -4.50 -13.34 6.38
CA GLU A 163 -4.90 -14.75 6.31
C GLU A 163 -4.51 -15.54 7.56
N GLY A 164 -3.78 -14.92 8.50
CA GLY A 164 -3.26 -15.61 9.68
C GLY A 164 -2.19 -16.64 9.36
N SER A 165 -1.55 -16.54 8.18
CA SER A 165 -0.54 -17.47 7.67
C SER A 165 0.88 -16.92 7.80
N ALA A 166 1.14 -16.09 8.82
CA ALA A 166 2.44 -15.46 9.05
C ALA A 166 3.59 -16.48 9.25
N GLU A 167 3.27 -17.71 9.67
CA GLU A 167 4.23 -18.82 9.79
C GLU A 167 4.82 -19.26 8.45
N LYS A 168 4.17 -18.93 7.33
CA LYS A 168 4.68 -19.21 5.98
C LYS A 168 5.68 -18.16 5.48
N LEU A 169 5.78 -17.01 6.14
CA LEU A 169 6.62 -15.90 5.70
C LEU A 169 8.13 -16.23 5.62
N PRO A 170 8.73 -17.10 6.47
CA PRO A 170 10.11 -17.52 6.27
C PRO A 170 10.35 -18.21 4.91
N HIS A 171 9.40 -19.05 4.45
CA HIS A 171 9.47 -19.66 3.10
C HIS A 171 9.22 -18.63 2.00
N LEU A 172 8.28 -17.69 2.23
CA LEU A 172 8.06 -16.59 1.31
C LEU A 172 9.30 -15.70 1.16
N GLY A 173 10.16 -15.60 2.16
CA GLY A 173 11.43 -14.86 2.07
C GLY A 173 12.30 -15.36 0.91
N GLU A 174 12.46 -16.67 0.78
CA GLU A 174 13.20 -17.28 -0.33
C GLU A 174 12.52 -17.04 -1.69
N GLU A 175 11.20 -17.24 -1.78
CA GLU A 175 10.44 -17.00 -3.01
C GLU A 175 10.50 -15.53 -3.42
N MET A 176 10.34 -14.62 -2.48
CA MET A 176 10.41 -13.17 -2.69
C MET A 176 11.81 -12.76 -3.17
N PHE A 177 12.85 -13.33 -2.59
CA PHE A 177 14.22 -13.10 -3.05
C PHE A 177 14.42 -13.61 -4.48
N ARG A 178 14.03 -14.85 -4.79
CA ARG A 178 14.07 -15.39 -6.15
C ARG A 178 13.32 -14.52 -7.14
N TRP A 179 12.13 -14.04 -6.74
CA TRP A 179 11.35 -13.10 -7.55
C TRP A 179 12.11 -11.80 -7.83
N THR A 180 12.84 -11.24 -6.86
CA THR A 180 13.66 -10.04 -7.09
C THR A 180 14.78 -10.30 -8.09
N LEU A 181 15.36 -11.50 -8.11
CA LEU A 181 16.41 -11.88 -9.05
C LEU A 181 15.93 -12.01 -10.50
N LEU A 182 14.64 -12.25 -10.74
CA LEU A 182 14.08 -12.27 -12.10
C LEU A 182 14.32 -10.96 -12.85
N PHE A 183 14.40 -9.83 -12.13
CA PHE A 183 14.72 -8.53 -12.72
C PHE A 183 16.18 -8.36 -13.12
N GLN A 184 17.05 -9.31 -12.77
CA GLN A 184 18.47 -9.35 -13.14
C GLN A 184 18.73 -10.19 -14.41
N THR A 185 17.72 -10.78 -15.00
CA THR A 185 17.87 -11.54 -16.26
C THR A 185 18.35 -10.63 -17.40
N PRO A 186 19.07 -11.15 -18.41
CA PRO A 186 19.52 -10.36 -19.56
C PRO A 186 18.37 -9.61 -20.26
N ALA A 187 17.22 -10.26 -20.39
CA ALA A 187 16.02 -9.63 -20.98
C ALA A 187 15.50 -8.45 -20.13
N ALA A 188 15.46 -8.63 -18.80
CA ALA A 188 15.05 -7.58 -17.89
C ALA A 188 16.05 -6.41 -17.88
N LYS A 189 17.35 -6.68 -17.95
CA LYS A 189 18.41 -5.65 -18.05
C LYS A 189 18.24 -4.79 -19.30
N VAL A 190 18.03 -5.41 -20.46
CA VAL A 190 17.77 -4.67 -21.73
C VAL A 190 16.50 -3.83 -21.62
N LEU A 191 15.43 -4.37 -21.02
CA LEU A 191 14.19 -3.62 -20.80
C LEU A 191 14.42 -2.44 -19.85
N ALA A 192 15.16 -2.63 -18.76
CA ALA A 192 15.48 -1.59 -17.80
C ALA A 192 16.27 -0.44 -18.44
N GLU A 193 17.24 -0.72 -19.29
CA GLU A 193 17.99 0.30 -20.05
C GLU A 193 17.07 1.09 -20.98
N ARG A 194 16.19 0.42 -21.72
CA ARG A 194 15.20 1.08 -22.60
C ARG A 194 14.24 1.98 -21.81
N LEU A 195 13.81 1.56 -20.62
CA LEU A 195 12.94 2.36 -19.75
C LEU A 195 13.66 3.59 -19.20
N ARG A 196 14.95 3.46 -18.80
CA ARG A 196 15.78 4.60 -18.36
C ARG A 196 15.92 5.63 -19.48
N GLU A 197 16.24 5.18 -20.69
CA GLU A 197 16.41 6.10 -21.82
C GLU A 197 15.09 6.81 -22.16
N ARG A 198 13.96 6.10 -22.17
CA ARG A 198 12.65 6.72 -22.36
C ARG A 198 12.29 7.73 -21.25
N ALA A 199 12.58 7.42 -20.00
CA ALA A 199 12.36 8.33 -18.89
C ALA A 199 13.23 9.59 -19.02
N ARG A 200 14.51 9.41 -19.40
CA ARG A 200 15.45 10.53 -19.66
C ARG A 200 14.97 11.44 -20.78
N VAL A 201 14.51 10.87 -21.89
CA VAL A 201 13.95 11.62 -23.03
C VAL A 201 12.67 12.36 -22.61
N ALA A 202 11.76 11.71 -21.87
CA ALA A 202 10.51 12.34 -21.38
C ALA A 202 10.79 13.51 -20.43
N LEU A 203 11.77 13.39 -19.54
CA LEU A 203 12.20 14.46 -18.64
C LEU A 203 12.85 15.62 -19.42
N ALA A 204 13.68 15.31 -20.42
CA ALA A 204 14.32 16.33 -21.28
C ALA A 204 13.31 17.09 -22.15
N GLN A 205 12.19 16.45 -22.52
CA GLN A 205 11.12 17.07 -23.32
C GLN A 205 10.14 17.92 -22.50
N GLY A 206 10.37 18.10 -21.20
CA GLY A 206 9.60 19.01 -20.35
C GLY A 206 8.10 18.72 -20.34
N ARG A 207 7.67 17.44 -20.32
CA ARG A 207 6.27 17.10 -20.19
C ARG A 207 5.77 17.66 -18.86
N LYS A 208 4.99 18.75 -18.96
CA LYS A 208 4.26 19.32 -17.83
C LYS A 208 3.40 18.22 -17.21
N PRO A 209 3.28 18.19 -15.87
CA PRO A 209 2.30 17.34 -15.22
C PRO A 209 0.94 17.62 -15.89
N LEU A 210 0.26 16.55 -16.27
CA LEU A 210 -1.07 16.62 -16.88
C LEU A 210 -1.99 17.42 -15.93
N ARG A 211 -2.42 18.59 -16.38
CA ARG A 211 -3.50 19.31 -15.71
C ARG A 211 -4.71 18.39 -15.79
N GLY A 212 -5.36 18.17 -14.64
CA GLY A 212 -6.57 17.38 -14.55
C GLY A 212 -7.53 17.79 -15.65
N VAL A 213 -7.88 16.87 -16.52
CA VAL A 213 -8.96 17.03 -17.47
C VAL A 213 -10.22 17.01 -16.63
N GLY A 214 -10.90 18.14 -16.52
CA GLY A 214 -12.21 18.20 -15.93
C GLY A 214 -13.12 17.28 -16.74
N LEU A 215 -13.72 16.31 -16.09
CA LEU A 215 -14.76 15.47 -16.67
C LEU A 215 -15.98 16.34 -16.92
N GLY A 216 -16.06 16.92 -18.11
CA GLY A 216 -17.18 17.69 -18.60
C GLY A 216 -18.10 16.79 -19.42
N GLY A 217 -18.98 16.05 -18.78
CA GLY A 217 -20.11 15.38 -19.41
C GLY A 217 -21.38 16.17 -19.17
N ARG A 218 -22.04 16.65 -20.23
CA ARG A 218 -23.38 17.21 -20.19
C ARG A 218 -24.39 16.08 -20.31
N GLY A 219 -25.10 15.79 -19.24
CA GLY A 219 -26.29 14.95 -19.24
C GLY A 219 -27.20 15.34 -18.07
N THR A 220 -28.52 15.36 -18.27
CA THR A 220 -29.50 15.77 -17.31
C THR A 220 -30.37 14.60 -16.88
N THR A 221 -29.86 13.76 -15.96
CA THR A 221 -30.64 12.70 -15.33
C THR A 221 -30.09 12.40 -13.93
N ALA A 222 -30.86 11.78 -13.06
CA ALA A 222 -30.44 11.32 -11.74
C ALA A 222 -29.22 10.39 -11.78
N HIS A 223 -28.95 9.73 -12.91
CA HIS A 223 -27.75 8.94 -13.17
C HIS A 223 -26.51 9.83 -13.24
N ASP A 224 -26.59 10.96 -13.94
CA ASP A 224 -25.49 11.94 -14.01
C ASP A 224 -25.19 12.59 -12.66
N ASP A 225 -26.23 12.83 -11.83
CA ASP A 225 -26.05 13.39 -10.49
C ASP A 225 -25.29 12.42 -9.60
N ARG A 226 -25.61 11.13 -9.68
CA ARG A 226 -24.92 10.09 -8.94
C ARG A 226 -23.45 9.98 -9.36
N GLU A 227 -23.15 9.96 -10.65
CA GLU A 227 -21.77 9.90 -11.15
C GLU A 227 -20.96 11.12 -10.72
N ARG A 228 -21.54 12.33 -10.79
CA ARG A 228 -20.87 13.56 -10.32
C ARG A 228 -20.55 13.49 -8.83
N LEU A 229 -21.47 12.99 -8.01
CA LEU A 229 -21.25 12.81 -6.57
C LEU A 229 -20.08 11.82 -6.30
N LEU A 230 -20.03 10.72 -7.04
CA LEU A 230 -18.96 9.71 -6.89
C LEU A 230 -17.60 10.28 -7.28
N ASP A 231 -17.50 10.98 -8.41
CA ASP A 231 -16.27 11.62 -8.88
C ASP A 231 -15.78 12.70 -7.91
N GLU A 232 -16.68 13.55 -7.43
CA GLU A 232 -16.32 14.62 -6.48
C GLU A 232 -15.92 14.05 -5.10
N ALA A 233 -16.54 12.96 -4.67
CA ALA A 233 -16.13 12.27 -3.44
C ALA A 233 -14.68 11.79 -3.52
N LEU A 234 -14.28 11.17 -4.63
CA LEU A 234 -12.89 10.74 -4.86
C LEU A 234 -11.93 11.94 -4.94
N ARG A 235 -12.31 12.97 -5.71
CA ARG A 235 -11.49 14.16 -5.93
C ARG A 235 -11.23 14.91 -4.62
N LEU A 236 -12.26 15.18 -3.85
CA LEU A 236 -12.15 15.89 -2.58
C LEU A 236 -11.41 15.08 -1.52
N ALA A 237 -11.63 13.77 -1.47
CA ALA A 237 -10.89 12.90 -0.56
C ALA A 237 -9.37 12.93 -0.81
N VAL A 238 -8.95 13.09 -2.07
CA VAL A 238 -7.54 13.22 -2.45
C VAL A 238 -6.98 14.60 -2.10
N ILE A 239 -7.75 15.68 -2.33
CA ILE A 239 -7.28 17.06 -2.17
C ILE A 239 -7.33 17.50 -0.70
N GLU A 240 -8.42 17.25 -0.01
CA GLU A 240 -8.67 17.74 1.35
C GLU A 240 -8.39 16.68 2.41
N GLY A 241 -8.43 15.41 2.02
CA GLY A 241 -8.35 14.26 2.91
C GLY A 241 -9.75 13.75 3.28
N TYR A 242 -9.93 12.42 3.23
CA TYR A 242 -11.22 11.77 3.50
C TYR A 242 -11.85 12.15 4.85
N ARG A 243 -11.03 12.34 5.89
CA ARG A 243 -11.54 12.66 7.25
C ARG A 243 -12.19 14.02 7.34
N GLU A 244 -11.66 14.99 6.62
CA GLU A 244 -12.16 16.38 6.60
C GLU A 244 -13.38 16.54 5.67
N LEU A 245 -13.63 15.55 4.83
CA LEU A 245 -14.73 15.54 3.87
C LEU A 245 -16.09 15.40 4.57
N SER A 246 -17.11 16.10 4.06
CA SER A 246 -18.50 16.01 4.50
C SER A 246 -19.46 15.83 3.32
N ALA A 247 -20.66 15.27 3.57
CA ALA A 247 -21.70 15.12 2.54
C ALA A 247 -22.09 16.45 1.89
N PRO A 248 -22.28 17.57 2.64
CA PRO A 248 -22.55 18.86 2.03
C PRO A 248 -21.45 19.36 1.09
N GLN A 249 -20.16 19.14 1.42
CA GLN A 249 -19.05 19.53 0.53
C GLN A 249 -19.05 18.73 -0.78
N ILE A 250 -19.35 17.43 -0.72
CA ILE A 250 -19.48 16.59 -1.91
C ILE A 250 -20.64 17.07 -2.78
N ALA A 251 -21.82 17.29 -2.18
CA ALA A 251 -23.02 17.73 -2.88
C ALA A 251 -22.81 19.10 -3.55
N ASP A 252 -22.22 20.05 -2.84
CA ASP A 252 -21.94 21.41 -3.35
C ASP A 252 -20.92 21.34 -4.51
N ALA A 253 -19.84 20.60 -4.37
CA ALA A 253 -18.83 20.44 -5.41
C ALA A 253 -19.38 19.75 -6.66
N ALA A 254 -20.27 18.76 -6.49
CA ALA A 254 -20.95 18.07 -7.58
C ALA A 254 -22.08 18.91 -8.22
N ASN A 255 -22.42 20.07 -7.63
CA ASN A 255 -23.60 20.89 -7.99
C ASN A 255 -24.87 20.04 -7.97
N VAL A 256 -25.07 19.25 -6.89
CA VAL A 256 -26.24 18.43 -6.61
C VAL A 256 -26.86 18.90 -5.31
N PRO A 257 -28.22 19.08 -5.24
CA PRO A 257 -28.88 19.44 -4.00
C PRO A 257 -28.57 18.43 -2.88
N ILE A 258 -28.39 18.92 -1.65
CA ILE A 258 -28.05 18.03 -0.52
C ILE A 258 -29.16 17.00 -0.23
N ASP A 259 -30.41 17.35 -0.46
CA ASP A 259 -31.55 16.43 -0.32
C ASP A 259 -31.43 15.28 -1.33
N ALA A 260 -31.02 15.54 -2.57
CA ALA A 260 -30.78 14.54 -3.60
C ALA A 260 -29.56 13.66 -3.26
N PHE A 261 -28.54 14.22 -2.57
CA PHE A 261 -27.46 13.41 -2.03
C PHE A 261 -28.00 12.37 -1.02
N PHE A 262 -28.82 12.81 -0.07
CA PHE A 262 -29.36 11.94 0.98
C PHE A 262 -30.44 10.97 0.47
N GLU A 263 -31.04 11.22 -0.69
CA GLU A 263 -31.89 10.24 -1.39
C GLU A 263 -31.06 9.08 -1.97
N MET A 264 -29.80 9.34 -2.36
CA MET A 264 -28.90 8.36 -3.00
C MET A 264 -27.95 7.68 -2.03
N PHE A 265 -27.51 8.37 -0.99
CA PHE A 265 -26.51 7.90 -0.04
C PHE A 265 -26.86 8.36 1.38
N ALA A 266 -26.96 7.43 2.34
CA ALA A 266 -27.26 7.79 3.73
C ALA A 266 -26.09 8.54 4.40
N THR A 267 -24.84 8.28 3.97
CA THR A 267 -23.63 8.88 4.56
C THR A 267 -22.58 9.19 3.50
N LYS A 268 -21.58 10.01 3.86
CA LYS A 268 -20.41 10.23 2.98
C LYS A 268 -19.61 8.95 2.76
N GLU A 269 -19.59 8.07 3.77
CA GLU A 269 -18.93 6.76 3.72
C GLU A 269 -19.55 5.91 2.63
N GLU A 270 -20.87 5.82 2.58
CA GLU A 270 -21.60 5.07 1.55
C GLU A 270 -21.31 5.61 0.15
N CYS A 271 -21.33 6.93 -0.02
CA CYS A 271 -20.99 7.59 -1.27
C CYS A 271 -19.53 7.26 -1.69
N PHE A 272 -18.58 7.38 -0.78
CA PHE A 272 -17.17 7.10 -1.08
C PHE A 272 -16.92 5.62 -1.40
N LEU A 273 -17.56 4.69 -0.68
CA LEU A 273 -17.48 3.26 -0.95
C LEU A 273 -18.08 2.91 -2.32
N ALA A 274 -19.22 3.52 -2.68
CA ALA A 274 -19.80 3.37 -4.01
C ALA A 274 -18.90 3.94 -5.11
N ALA A 275 -18.17 5.02 -4.83
CA ALA A 275 -17.18 5.57 -5.76
C ALA A 275 -15.97 4.63 -5.95
N LEU A 276 -15.52 3.95 -4.89
CA LEU A 276 -14.50 2.90 -5.01
C LEU A 276 -14.99 1.70 -5.82
N ASP A 277 -16.24 1.28 -5.64
CA ASP A 277 -16.84 0.19 -6.40
C ASP A 277 -16.98 0.53 -7.90
N MET A 278 -17.35 1.77 -8.22
CA MET A 278 -17.37 2.28 -9.60
C MET A 278 -15.97 2.23 -10.22
N LEU A 279 -14.98 2.82 -9.54
CA LEU A 279 -13.59 2.83 -9.99
C LEU A 279 -13.04 1.40 -10.13
N GLY A 280 -13.33 0.53 -9.18
CA GLY A 280 -12.95 -0.89 -9.23
C GLY A 280 -13.52 -1.61 -10.44
N SER A 281 -14.79 -1.36 -10.77
CA SER A 281 -15.45 -1.92 -11.93
C SER A 281 -14.82 -1.46 -13.25
N GLU A 282 -14.48 -0.18 -13.36
CA GLU A 282 -13.79 0.38 -14.54
C GLU A 282 -12.40 -0.24 -14.73
N LEU A 283 -11.61 -0.33 -13.67
CA LEU A 283 -10.28 -0.91 -13.74
C LEU A 283 -10.31 -2.41 -14.05
N LEU A 284 -11.27 -3.14 -13.49
CA LEU A 284 -11.48 -4.54 -13.84
C LEU A 284 -11.91 -4.69 -15.30
N ALA A 285 -12.73 -3.80 -15.83
CA ALA A 285 -13.12 -3.84 -17.25
C ALA A 285 -11.92 -3.70 -18.18
N LEU A 286 -10.93 -2.88 -17.84
CA LEU A 286 -9.68 -2.75 -18.59
C LEU A 286 -8.84 -4.03 -18.59
N THR A 287 -9.09 -4.96 -17.67
CA THR A 287 -8.41 -6.26 -17.61
C THR A 287 -9.17 -7.39 -18.33
N ALA A 288 -10.29 -7.08 -18.99
CA ALA A 288 -11.09 -8.06 -19.74
C ALA A 288 -10.51 -8.34 -21.14
N ASP A 289 -9.30 -8.89 -21.19
CA ASP A 289 -8.60 -9.22 -22.44
C ASP A 289 -8.73 -10.72 -22.71
N PRO A 290 -9.41 -11.15 -23.81
CA PRO A 290 -9.60 -12.56 -24.12
C PRO A 290 -8.29 -13.32 -24.39
N ASP A 291 -7.23 -12.61 -24.76
CA ASP A 291 -5.93 -13.24 -25.00
C ASP A 291 -5.21 -13.62 -23.71
N LEU A 292 -5.71 -13.19 -22.54
CA LEU A 292 -5.13 -13.58 -21.23
C LEU A 292 -5.27 -15.09 -20.95
N THR A 293 -6.19 -15.79 -21.60
CA THR A 293 -6.37 -17.25 -21.51
C THR A 293 -5.76 -18.01 -22.68
N SER A 294 -4.99 -17.34 -23.55
CA SER A 294 -4.45 -17.90 -24.79
C SER A 294 -2.94 -18.16 -24.73
N ALA A 295 -2.42 -18.82 -25.75
CA ALA A 295 -0.97 -19.01 -25.96
C ALA A 295 -0.18 -17.67 -26.05
N ASN A 296 -0.87 -16.57 -26.29
CA ASN A 296 -0.32 -15.21 -26.32
C ASN A 296 -0.31 -14.52 -24.95
N TRP A 297 -0.58 -15.23 -23.87
CA TRP A 297 -0.67 -14.72 -22.51
C TRP A 297 0.42 -13.69 -22.14
N PRO A 298 1.73 -13.91 -22.38
CA PRO A 298 2.75 -12.92 -21.99
C PRO A 298 2.58 -11.57 -22.72
N TYR A 299 2.08 -11.59 -23.95
CA TYR A 299 1.82 -10.37 -24.71
C TYR A 299 0.54 -9.68 -24.21
N ALA A 300 -0.51 -10.45 -23.95
CA ALA A 300 -1.77 -9.95 -23.41
C ALA A 300 -1.56 -9.29 -22.04
N VAL A 301 -0.86 -9.92 -21.11
CA VAL A 301 -0.50 -9.33 -19.80
C VAL A 301 0.22 -8.01 -19.98
N ARG A 302 1.22 -7.93 -20.87
CA ARG A 302 1.94 -6.68 -21.14
C ARG A 302 1.02 -5.59 -21.69
N ARG A 303 0.11 -5.94 -22.59
CA ARG A 303 -0.88 -5.02 -23.18
C ARG A 303 -1.80 -4.49 -22.10
N THR A 304 -2.41 -5.37 -21.33
CA THR A 304 -3.36 -5.06 -20.25
C THR A 304 -2.73 -4.17 -19.17
N ILE A 305 -1.52 -4.51 -18.70
CA ILE A 305 -0.81 -3.66 -17.74
C ILE A 305 -0.51 -2.28 -18.34
N ARG A 306 -0.16 -2.18 -19.62
CA ARG A 306 0.09 -0.90 -20.28
C ARG A 306 -1.16 -0.05 -20.34
N GLU A 307 -2.30 -0.64 -20.68
CA GLU A 307 -3.60 0.04 -20.76
C GLU A 307 -4.04 0.51 -19.37
N LEU A 308 -3.93 -0.36 -18.36
CA LEU A 308 -4.21 -0.01 -16.97
C LEU A 308 -3.34 1.16 -16.46
N MET A 309 -2.03 1.09 -16.71
CA MET A 309 -1.11 2.16 -16.33
C MET A 309 -1.34 3.45 -17.11
N GLY A 310 -1.71 3.34 -18.39
CA GLY A 310 -2.10 4.47 -19.24
C GLY A 310 -3.33 5.17 -18.68
N TYR A 311 -4.38 4.41 -18.38
CA TYR A 311 -5.61 4.91 -17.78
C TYR A 311 -5.35 5.64 -16.43
N LEU A 312 -4.61 5.02 -15.54
CA LEU A 312 -4.25 5.63 -14.24
C LEU A 312 -3.38 6.89 -14.39
N ALA A 313 -2.53 6.95 -15.43
CA ALA A 313 -1.74 8.14 -15.71
C ALA A 313 -2.60 9.31 -16.26
N GLU A 314 -3.67 9.01 -16.96
CA GLU A 314 -4.66 9.98 -17.45
C GLU A 314 -5.62 10.43 -16.33
N HIS A 315 -5.83 9.58 -15.30
CA HIS A 315 -6.73 9.82 -14.17
C HIS A 315 -5.96 9.83 -12.83
N PRO A 316 -5.15 10.86 -12.54
CA PRO A 316 -4.28 10.89 -11.36
C PRO A 316 -5.04 10.84 -10.02
N VAL A 317 -6.27 11.33 -9.97
CA VAL A 317 -7.14 11.24 -8.79
C VAL A 317 -7.44 9.76 -8.49
N TYR A 318 -7.78 8.97 -9.50
CA TYR A 318 -8.06 7.55 -9.34
C TYR A 318 -6.82 6.77 -8.90
N ALA A 319 -5.67 7.06 -9.53
CA ALA A 319 -4.40 6.47 -9.12
C ALA A 319 -4.06 6.75 -7.64
N GLN A 320 -4.26 7.99 -7.20
CA GLN A 320 -3.99 8.38 -5.82
C GLN A 320 -5.04 7.81 -4.84
N THR A 321 -6.29 7.70 -5.24
CA THR A 321 -7.36 7.06 -4.43
C THR A 321 -6.99 5.60 -4.15
N ILE A 322 -6.58 4.83 -5.16
CA ILE A 322 -6.18 3.43 -4.99
C ILE A 322 -4.92 3.30 -4.14
N ALA A 323 -3.93 4.17 -4.38
CA ALA A 323 -2.66 4.10 -3.68
C ALA A 323 -2.76 4.52 -2.20
N GLU A 324 -3.64 5.47 -1.86
CA GLU A 324 -3.64 6.15 -0.57
C GLU A 324 -5.03 6.40 0.00
N GLY A 325 -5.99 6.78 -0.83
CA GLY A 325 -7.31 7.26 -0.40
C GLY A 325 -8.11 6.19 0.34
N ALA A 326 -8.10 4.97 -0.14
CA ALA A 326 -8.79 3.84 0.49
C ALA A 326 -8.30 3.57 1.92
N PHE A 327 -7.01 3.76 2.20
CA PHE A 327 -6.46 3.58 3.55
C PHE A 327 -6.95 4.62 4.54
N ALA A 328 -7.24 5.84 4.09
CA ALA A 328 -7.74 6.91 4.94
C ALA A 328 -9.24 6.76 5.27
N ALA A 329 -9.99 6.05 4.44
CA ALA A 329 -11.44 5.91 4.54
C ALA A 329 -11.90 4.73 5.44
N GLY A 330 -10.96 3.93 5.94
CA GLY A 330 -11.26 2.89 6.92
C GLY A 330 -11.26 1.45 6.37
N PRO A 331 -11.64 0.47 7.22
CA PRO A 331 -11.49 -0.96 6.91
C PRO A 331 -12.22 -1.41 5.66
N GLU A 332 -13.45 -0.97 5.45
CA GLU A 332 -14.26 -1.37 4.30
C GLU A 332 -13.69 -0.87 2.98
N ALA A 333 -13.16 0.35 2.96
CA ALA A 333 -12.50 0.90 1.78
C ALA A 333 -11.20 0.15 1.45
N ILE A 334 -10.44 -0.25 2.48
CA ILE A 334 -9.24 -1.08 2.33
C ILE A 334 -9.63 -2.45 1.75
N GLU A 335 -10.69 -3.06 2.24
CA GLU A 335 -11.17 -4.35 1.75
C GLU A 335 -11.55 -4.29 0.26
N ARG A 336 -12.30 -3.25 -0.16
CA ARG A 336 -12.63 -3.04 -1.59
C ARG A 336 -11.39 -2.88 -2.46
N ASN A 337 -10.43 -2.10 -1.98
CA ASN A 337 -9.17 -1.90 -2.71
C ASN A 337 -8.35 -3.20 -2.86
N LEU A 338 -8.37 -4.05 -1.82
CA LEU A 338 -7.75 -5.37 -1.90
C LEU A 338 -8.49 -6.30 -2.85
N HIS A 339 -9.83 -6.35 -2.80
CA HIS A 339 -10.61 -7.14 -3.75
C HIS A 339 -10.35 -6.72 -5.20
N LEU A 340 -10.20 -5.42 -5.46
CA LEU A 340 -9.78 -4.92 -6.77
C LEU A 340 -8.42 -5.46 -7.17
N ALA A 341 -7.41 -5.34 -6.28
CA ALA A 341 -6.07 -5.83 -6.55
C ALA A 341 -6.03 -7.34 -6.82
N TYR A 342 -6.77 -8.13 -6.02
CA TYR A 342 -6.92 -9.57 -6.25
C TYR A 342 -7.64 -9.88 -7.57
N GLY A 343 -8.70 -9.16 -7.89
CA GLY A 343 -9.44 -9.34 -9.13
C GLY A 343 -8.57 -9.09 -10.35
N ILE A 344 -7.75 -8.04 -10.33
CA ILE A 344 -6.78 -7.74 -11.39
C ILE A 344 -5.72 -8.85 -11.46
N ALA A 345 -5.12 -9.22 -10.33
CA ALA A 345 -4.08 -10.25 -10.28
C ALA A 345 -4.60 -11.60 -10.79
N SER A 346 -5.79 -12.02 -10.34
CA SER A 346 -6.43 -13.27 -10.78
C SER A 346 -6.60 -13.31 -12.30
N ARG A 347 -7.12 -12.25 -12.90
CA ARG A 347 -7.28 -12.18 -14.36
C ARG A 347 -5.95 -12.20 -15.10
N LEU A 348 -4.95 -11.50 -14.62
CA LEU A 348 -3.63 -11.48 -15.23
C LEU A 348 -2.92 -12.83 -15.16
N THR A 349 -3.26 -13.67 -14.18
CA THR A 349 -2.64 -15.01 -14.00
C THR A 349 -3.46 -16.16 -14.56
N GLU A 350 -4.69 -15.93 -15.03
CA GLU A 350 -5.63 -16.98 -15.46
C GLU A 350 -5.07 -17.89 -16.56
N GLY A 351 -4.30 -17.34 -17.50
CA GLY A 351 -3.65 -18.10 -18.57
C GLY A 351 -2.14 -18.28 -18.36
N ALA A 352 -1.64 -18.07 -17.12
CA ALA A 352 -0.25 -18.30 -16.84
C ALA A 352 0.11 -19.79 -17.07
N PRO A 353 1.19 -20.12 -17.80
CA PRO A 353 1.63 -21.50 -17.92
C PRO A 353 1.91 -22.08 -16.54
N GLU A 354 1.37 -23.29 -16.28
CA GLU A 354 1.74 -24.03 -15.06
C GLU A 354 3.26 -24.10 -14.97
N GLN A 355 3.81 -23.66 -13.87
CA GLN A 355 5.26 -23.79 -13.63
C GLN A 355 5.57 -25.28 -13.54
N ALA A 356 6.25 -25.80 -14.56
CA ALA A 356 6.79 -27.15 -14.57
C ALA A 356 7.99 -27.29 -13.61
#